data_303c81a88454f1c03159c6e46653fe51
#
_entry.id   303c81a88454f1c03159c6e46653fe51
#
_cell.length_a   1.000
_cell.length_b   1.000
_cell.length_c   1.000
_cell.angle_alpha   90.00
_cell.angle_beta   90.00
_cell.angle_gamma   90.00
#
_symmetry.space_group_name_H-M   'P 1'
#
loop_
_entity.id
_entity.type
_entity.pdbx_description
1 polymer ?
#
loop_
_entity_poly.entity_id
_entity_poly.type
_entity_poly.pdbx_seq_one_letter_code
_entity_poly.pdbx_strand_id
1 'polypeptide(L)'
;MEKRLGFHYFQDYDHYQARDLELWVPELASLQASWLVLKAPTAAAIPEEFITGLIQAGIQPILHFDFQVNSDVRPEDLRVLLSSYANWGVKHVIFFDRPNAKSAWTNGSWSQGDLVERFLDRYLPFVRLAEQNGLIPVFPPLEPGGDYWDLSFLKKVLQLVQQRRSFDFSVNFHMAVSSQTFDHPLDWGAGGQSRWKSPRPYSKVDLGEEDHIGFNTWHWYADLVSEVLNITPKFFLFYYGMARIAGNKLDADNSFEQMVDVALALSGESRNTNTLPDNVLGCCFWLLSAAESDPNGKTSYFDANGKPKEAGIPAYKQKIEQSTKQKQEYAVSSRLAEWIYPIDHYLLLPSYDWGIPENTLDRIRPIIRDARPTIGFSVIEATNARKVTVWNENAAFSEHDIQLLREAGCMVEEQLINSIGITV
;
A
#
# COMPACT_ATOMS: atom_id res chain seq x y z
N MET A 1 5.91 8.89 1.90
CA MET A 1 5.07 7.80 1.38
C MET A 1 5.16 6.66 2.38
N GLU A 2 4.06 6.10 2.82
CA GLU A 2 4.07 4.98 3.75
C GLU A 2 4.63 3.74 3.06
N LYS A 3 5.51 3.02 3.75
CA LYS A 3 6.04 1.75 3.29
C LYS A 3 4.90 0.73 3.35
N ARG A 4 4.73 -0.08 2.30
CA ARG A 4 3.60 -1.04 2.19
C ARG A 4 4.05 -2.49 1.99
N LEU A 5 5.36 -2.73 1.99
CA LEU A 5 5.89 -4.08 1.89
C LEU A 5 5.74 -4.82 3.22
N GLY A 6 5.31 -6.07 3.16
CA GLY A 6 5.20 -6.96 4.30
C GLY A 6 5.57 -8.39 3.94
N PHE A 7 5.61 -9.24 4.95
CA PHE A 7 5.86 -10.66 4.80
C PHE A 7 4.97 -11.47 5.74
N HIS A 8 4.65 -12.70 5.35
CA HIS A 8 4.27 -13.72 6.30
C HIS A 8 5.53 -14.20 7.02
N TYR A 9 5.47 -14.25 8.35
CA TYR A 9 6.52 -14.74 9.20
C TYR A 9 6.51 -16.28 9.22
N PHE A 10 7.25 -16.90 10.10
CA PHE A 10 7.24 -18.36 10.28
C PHE A 10 5.82 -18.90 10.49
N GLN A 11 5.54 -20.10 9.94
CA GLN A 11 4.25 -20.77 10.08
C GLN A 11 4.19 -21.73 11.29
N ASP A 12 5.06 -21.47 12.27
CA ASP A 12 5.10 -22.17 13.56
C ASP A 12 4.93 -21.18 14.73
N TYR A 13 5.14 -21.64 15.96
CA TYR A 13 5.01 -20.85 17.18
C TYR A 13 6.33 -20.73 17.97
N ASP A 14 7.45 -21.17 17.40
CA ASP A 14 8.73 -21.30 18.09
C ASP A 14 9.68 -20.11 17.85
N HIS A 15 9.41 -19.29 16.82
CA HIS A 15 10.27 -18.20 16.37
C HIS A 15 9.82 -16.82 16.87
N TYR A 16 9.45 -16.73 18.16
CA TYR A 16 9.04 -15.47 18.80
C TYR A 16 9.93 -15.05 19.97
N GLN A 17 11.23 -15.38 19.91
CA GLN A 17 12.19 -15.08 20.97
C GLN A 17 12.96 -13.78 20.66
N ALA A 18 13.67 -13.24 21.66
CA ALA A 18 14.51 -12.04 21.50
C ALA A 18 15.56 -12.20 20.40
N ARG A 19 16.19 -13.37 20.29
CA ARG A 19 17.16 -13.69 19.22
C ARG A 19 16.56 -13.58 17.82
N ASP A 20 15.27 -13.86 17.68
CA ASP A 20 14.57 -13.78 16.39
C ASP A 20 14.35 -12.31 16.00
N LEU A 21 14.10 -11.42 16.99
CA LEU A 21 14.08 -9.98 16.75
C LEU A 21 15.44 -9.45 16.31
N GLU A 22 16.50 -9.84 17.00
CA GLU A 22 17.87 -9.42 16.67
C GLU A 22 18.26 -9.82 15.24
N LEU A 23 17.78 -10.97 14.76
CA LEU A 23 18.00 -11.45 13.41
C LEU A 23 17.11 -10.74 12.38
N TRP A 24 15.79 -10.70 12.64
CA TRP A 24 14.84 -10.35 11.60
C TRP A 24 14.54 -8.85 11.49
N VAL A 25 14.66 -8.07 12.56
CA VAL A 25 14.41 -6.63 12.49
C VAL A 25 15.37 -5.92 11.53
N PRO A 26 16.70 -6.16 11.57
CA PRO A 26 17.61 -5.57 10.59
C PRO A 26 17.32 -6.01 9.15
N GLU A 27 16.96 -7.29 8.96
CA GLU A 27 16.61 -7.81 7.64
C GLU A 27 15.37 -7.15 7.07
N LEU A 28 14.29 -7.09 7.85
CA LEU A 28 13.04 -6.43 7.45
C LEU A 28 13.24 -4.93 7.19
N ALA A 29 14.05 -4.26 8.01
CA ALA A 29 14.39 -2.85 7.80
C ALA A 29 15.15 -2.64 6.49
N SER A 30 16.11 -3.53 6.15
CA SER A 30 16.88 -3.49 4.91
C SER A 30 16.01 -3.71 3.67
N LEU A 31 14.90 -4.44 3.81
CA LEU A 31 13.89 -4.66 2.78
C LEU A 31 12.84 -3.53 2.75
N GLN A 32 12.90 -2.56 3.66
CA GLN A 32 11.87 -1.53 3.87
C GLN A 32 10.48 -2.11 4.19
N ALA A 33 10.43 -3.28 4.80
CA ALA A 33 9.18 -3.87 5.25
C ALA A 33 8.56 -3.06 6.39
N SER A 34 7.24 -2.93 6.38
CA SER A 34 6.47 -2.25 7.42
C SER A 34 5.37 -3.11 8.01
N TRP A 35 5.14 -4.28 7.43
CA TRP A 35 4.13 -5.23 7.88
C TRP A 35 4.71 -6.61 8.08
N LEU A 36 4.26 -7.30 9.13
CA LEU A 36 4.62 -8.70 9.39
C LEU A 36 3.39 -9.47 9.86
N VAL A 37 2.98 -10.46 9.08
CA VAL A 37 1.86 -11.35 9.44
C VAL A 37 2.39 -12.43 10.36
N LEU A 38 1.87 -12.47 11.58
CA LEU A 38 2.28 -13.40 12.62
C LEU A 38 1.19 -14.45 12.82
N LYS A 39 1.57 -15.72 12.75
CA LYS A 39 0.69 -16.81 13.12
C LYS A 39 0.47 -16.79 14.63
N ALA A 40 -0.75 -16.42 15.06
CA ALA A 40 -1.05 -16.23 16.47
C ALA A 40 -1.61 -17.52 17.10
N PRO A 41 -0.98 -18.03 18.17
CA PRO A 41 -1.52 -19.18 18.89
C PRO A 41 -2.77 -18.78 19.68
N THR A 42 -3.70 -19.72 19.86
CA THR A 42 -4.95 -19.49 20.60
C THR A 42 -4.84 -19.74 22.10
N ALA A 43 -3.79 -20.47 22.52
CA ALA A 43 -3.60 -20.88 23.91
C ALA A 43 -2.59 -20.00 24.71
N ALA A 44 -1.77 -19.24 24.03
CA ALA A 44 -0.73 -18.39 24.63
C ALA A 44 -0.51 -17.13 23.80
N ALA A 45 -0.07 -16.06 24.42
CA ALA A 45 0.32 -14.86 23.69
C ALA A 45 1.72 -15.03 23.04
N ILE A 46 1.92 -14.42 21.88
CA ILE A 46 3.26 -14.11 21.40
C ILE A 46 3.91 -13.18 22.46
N PRO A 47 5.18 -13.37 22.83
CA PRO A 47 5.82 -12.57 23.87
C PRO A 47 5.69 -11.06 23.62
N GLU A 48 5.40 -10.30 24.67
CA GLU A 48 5.28 -8.84 24.63
C GLU A 48 6.51 -8.17 24.01
N GLU A 49 7.69 -8.61 24.42
CA GLU A 49 8.98 -8.09 23.91
C GLU A 49 9.10 -8.24 22.40
N PHE A 50 8.60 -9.35 21.84
CA PHE A 50 8.63 -9.58 20.40
C PHE A 50 7.69 -8.59 19.67
N ILE A 51 6.47 -8.45 20.14
CA ILE A 51 5.46 -7.54 19.55
C ILE A 51 5.92 -6.09 19.64
N THR A 52 6.32 -5.64 20.83
CA THR A 52 6.74 -4.25 21.07
C THR A 52 8.05 -3.93 20.33
N GLY A 53 8.97 -4.88 20.24
CA GLY A 53 10.22 -4.74 19.49
C GLY A 53 9.97 -4.52 17.99
N LEU A 54 9.04 -5.25 17.37
CA LEU A 54 8.63 -5.02 15.98
C LEU A 54 8.05 -3.61 15.81
N ILE A 55 7.12 -3.22 16.68
CA ILE A 55 6.44 -1.91 16.60
C ILE A 55 7.45 -0.77 16.76
N GLN A 56 8.40 -0.87 17.71
CA GLN A 56 9.46 0.11 17.92
C GLN A 56 10.38 0.24 16.68
N ALA A 57 10.59 -0.87 15.96
CA ALA A 57 11.31 -0.87 14.69
C ALA A 57 10.50 -0.34 13.49
N GLY A 58 9.26 0.09 13.72
CA GLY A 58 8.36 0.58 12.67
C GLY A 58 7.69 -0.51 11.83
N ILE A 59 7.72 -1.76 12.31
CA ILE A 59 7.09 -2.91 11.66
C ILE A 59 5.78 -3.22 12.39
N GLN A 60 4.65 -3.09 11.70
CA GLN A 60 3.33 -3.33 12.26
C GLN A 60 2.95 -4.80 12.15
N PRO A 61 2.70 -5.50 13.26
CA PRO A 61 2.23 -6.88 13.24
C PRO A 61 0.76 -6.96 12.82
N ILE A 62 0.44 -7.96 12.01
CA ILE A 62 -0.92 -8.41 11.72
C ILE A 62 -1.05 -9.79 12.36
N LEU A 63 -1.91 -9.93 13.36
CA LEU A 63 -2.11 -11.22 14.01
C LEU A 63 -3.06 -12.08 13.19
N HIS A 64 -2.66 -13.29 12.84
CA HIS A 64 -3.48 -14.22 12.09
C HIS A 64 -3.75 -15.49 12.93
N PHE A 65 -4.98 -15.62 13.40
CA PHE A 65 -5.51 -16.79 14.08
C PHE A 65 -6.14 -17.72 13.05
N ASP A 66 -5.38 -18.65 12.50
CA ASP A 66 -5.73 -19.49 11.36
C ASP A 66 -6.43 -20.83 11.73
N PHE A 67 -7.13 -20.87 12.85
CA PHE A 67 -7.86 -22.05 13.28
C PHE A 67 -9.10 -22.36 12.40
N GLN A 68 -9.56 -23.61 12.40
CA GLN A 68 -10.72 -24.01 11.60
C GLN A 68 -12.01 -23.33 12.06
N VAL A 69 -12.90 -23.02 11.12
CA VAL A 69 -14.12 -22.22 11.36
C VAL A 69 -15.01 -22.80 12.47
N ASN A 70 -15.13 -24.11 12.53
CA ASN A 70 -15.95 -24.80 13.53
C ASN A 70 -15.12 -25.59 14.57
N SER A 71 -13.89 -25.11 14.85
CA SER A 71 -13.11 -25.58 16.00
C SER A 71 -13.77 -25.21 17.34
N ASP A 72 -13.28 -25.79 18.43
CA ASP A 72 -13.81 -25.52 19.78
C ASP A 72 -13.36 -24.16 20.35
N VAL A 73 -12.49 -23.41 19.64
CA VAL A 73 -12.02 -22.08 20.06
C VAL A 73 -13.22 -21.12 20.12
N ARG A 74 -13.41 -20.48 21.27
CA ARG A 74 -14.49 -19.52 21.50
C ARG A 74 -13.91 -18.11 21.61
N PRO A 75 -14.71 -17.06 21.33
CA PRO A 75 -14.28 -15.68 21.52
C PRO A 75 -13.74 -15.40 22.93
N GLU A 76 -14.38 -15.96 23.94
CA GLU A 76 -14.00 -15.79 25.36
C GLU A 76 -12.56 -16.29 25.63
N ASP A 77 -12.13 -17.33 24.93
CA ASP A 77 -10.79 -17.91 25.09
C ASP A 77 -9.70 -16.93 24.60
N LEU A 78 -10.03 -16.06 23.65
CA LEU A 78 -9.11 -15.04 23.11
C LEU A 78 -9.21 -13.69 23.78
N ARG A 79 -10.14 -13.47 24.71
CA ARG A 79 -10.37 -12.16 25.35
C ARG A 79 -9.11 -11.54 25.96
N VAL A 80 -8.40 -12.31 26.78
CA VAL A 80 -7.16 -11.84 27.43
C VAL A 80 -6.07 -11.57 26.41
N LEU A 81 -5.91 -12.48 25.43
CA LEU A 81 -4.90 -12.33 24.38
C LEU A 81 -5.11 -11.05 23.57
N LEU A 82 -6.34 -10.81 23.08
CA LEU A 82 -6.66 -9.62 22.29
C LEU A 82 -6.48 -8.32 23.09
N SER A 83 -6.88 -8.33 24.38
CA SER A 83 -6.63 -7.18 25.26
C SER A 83 -5.13 -6.90 25.44
N SER A 84 -4.33 -7.94 25.66
CA SER A 84 -2.88 -7.78 25.79
C SER A 84 -2.25 -7.24 24.50
N TYR A 85 -2.58 -7.82 23.37
CA TYR A 85 -2.07 -7.37 22.07
C TYR A 85 -2.44 -5.91 21.76
N ALA A 86 -3.68 -5.51 22.04
CA ALA A 86 -4.12 -4.12 21.87
C ALA A 86 -3.31 -3.17 22.76
N ASN A 87 -3.06 -3.54 24.03
CA ASN A 87 -2.25 -2.76 24.96
C ASN A 87 -0.78 -2.64 24.51
N TRP A 88 -0.26 -3.65 23.82
CA TRP A 88 1.10 -3.63 23.26
C TRP A 88 1.21 -2.89 21.94
N GLY A 89 0.09 -2.37 21.41
CA GLY A 89 0.06 -1.51 20.21
C GLY A 89 -0.23 -2.23 18.90
N VAL A 90 -0.63 -3.51 18.93
CA VAL A 90 -1.17 -4.20 17.75
C VAL A 90 -2.44 -3.50 17.29
N LYS A 91 -2.63 -3.41 15.96
CA LYS A 91 -3.82 -2.78 15.38
C LYS A 91 -4.71 -3.77 14.64
N HIS A 92 -4.15 -4.75 13.93
CA HIS A 92 -4.89 -5.60 13.01
C HIS A 92 -4.90 -7.06 13.42
N VAL A 93 -6.06 -7.68 13.29
CA VAL A 93 -6.26 -9.11 13.60
C VAL A 93 -7.12 -9.79 12.56
N ILE A 94 -6.75 -11.01 12.20
CA ILE A 94 -7.48 -11.88 11.27
C ILE A 94 -7.88 -13.14 12.02
N PHE A 95 -9.12 -13.57 11.86
CA PHE A 95 -9.62 -14.84 12.34
C PHE A 95 -9.99 -15.70 11.16
N PHE A 96 -9.61 -16.98 11.20
CA PHE A 96 -9.76 -17.97 10.15
C PHE A 96 -8.86 -17.72 8.93
N ASP A 97 -8.72 -18.75 8.11
CA ASP A 97 -8.06 -18.69 6.82
C ASP A 97 -8.93 -19.39 5.77
N ARG A 98 -9.13 -18.73 4.64
CA ARG A 98 -9.85 -19.21 3.46
C ARG A 98 -11.16 -19.98 3.78
N PRO A 99 -12.13 -19.34 4.45
CA PRO A 99 -13.37 -20.02 4.92
C PRO A 99 -14.25 -20.56 3.79
N ASN A 100 -14.00 -20.20 2.55
CA ASN A 100 -14.64 -20.75 1.36
C ASN A 100 -13.97 -22.03 0.82
N ALA A 101 -12.92 -22.53 1.48
CA ALA A 101 -12.26 -23.80 1.16
C ALA A 101 -12.66 -24.89 2.16
N LYS A 102 -12.76 -26.15 1.71
CA LYS A 102 -13.09 -27.31 2.57
C LYS A 102 -12.10 -27.50 3.70
N SER A 103 -10.81 -27.21 3.45
CA SER A 103 -9.74 -27.32 4.42
C SER A 103 -9.91 -26.43 5.65
N ALA A 104 -10.67 -25.34 5.52
CA ALA A 104 -10.97 -24.43 6.64
C ALA A 104 -12.01 -24.99 7.63
N TRP A 105 -12.59 -26.13 7.35
CA TRP A 105 -13.67 -26.73 8.14
C TRP A 105 -13.25 -28.11 8.67
N THR A 106 -13.77 -28.48 9.84
CA THR A 106 -13.58 -29.83 10.35
C THR A 106 -14.39 -30.84 9.55
N ASN A 107 -14.00 -32.11 9.62
CA ASN A 107 -14.64 -33.22 8.88
C ASN A 107 -16.17 -33.25 9.04
N GLY A 108 -16.85 -33.31 7.89
CA GLY A 108 -18.31 -33.46 7.83
C GLY A 108 -19.10 -32.14 7.96
N SER A 109 -18.49 -31.07 8.45
CA SER A 109 -19.19 -29.79 8.63
C SER A 109 -19.32 -28.99 7.33
N TRP A 110 -18.42 -29.18 6.40
CA TRP A 110 -18.48 -28.51 5.09
C TRP A 110 -19.78 -28.85 4.32
N SER A 111 -20.21 -30.09 4.34
CA SER A 111 -21.37 -30.58 3.58
C SER A 111 -22.73 -30.22 4.20
N GLN A 112 -22.74 -29.56 5.34
CA GLN A 112 -23.98 -29.08 5.96
C GLN A 112 -24.49 -27.83 5.25
N GLY A 113 -25.82 -27.62 5.21
CA GLY A 113 -26.43 -26.42 4.65
C GLY A 113 -25.98 -25.12 5.31
N ASP A 114 -26.32 -24.03 4.69
CA ASP A 114 -26.12 -22.65 5.21
C ASP A 114 -24.69 -22.34 5.61
N LEU A 115 -23.73 -22.74 4.76
CA LEU A 115 -22.29 -22.61 5.03
C LEU A 115 -21.88 -21.18 5.37
N VAL A 116 -22.36 -20.19 4.60
CA VAL A 116 -22.00 -18.78 4.78
C VAL A 116 -22.63 -18.23 6.06
N GLU A 117 -23.86 -18.60 6.35
CA GLU A 117 -24.57 -18.24 7.59
C GLU A 117 -23.80 -18.77 8.82
N ARG A 118 -23.40 -20.05 8.78
CA ARG A 118 -22.63 -20.69 9.86
C ARG A 118 -21.25 -20.07 10.01
N PHE A 119 -20.59 -19.70 8.90
CA PHE A 119 -19.36 -18.94 8.97
C PHE A 119 -19.57 -17.62 9.71
N LEU A 120 -20.59 -16.84 9.33
CA LEU A 120 -20.86 -15.55 9.96
C LEU A 120 -21.25 -15.70 11.45
N ASP A 121 -21.99 -16.73 11.81
CA ASP A 121 -22.36 -16.99 13.20
C ASP A 121 -21.13 -17.28 14.07
N ARG A 122 -20.07 -17.83 13.48
CA ARG A 122 -18.78 -18.03 14.13
C ARG A 122 -17.88 -16.79 14.07
N TYR A 123 -17.84 -16.07 12.96
CA TYR A 123 -16.92 -14.97 12.70
C TYR A 123 -17.30 -13.68 13.45
N LEU A 124 -18.57 -13.29 13.41
CA LEU A 124 -19.02 -12.02 13.99
C LEU A 124 -18.76 -11.86 15.50
N PRO A 125 -18.86 -12.90 16.34
CA PRO A 125 -18.47 -12.80 17.76
C PRO A 125 -17.00 -12.47 17.96
N PHE A 126 -16.07 -13.02 17.16
CA PHE A 126 -14.64 -12.66 17.22
C PHE A 126 -14.40 -11.22 16.76
N VAL A 127 -15.07 -10.79 15.70
CA VAL A 127 -15.02 -9.42 15.20
C VAL A 127 -15.41 -8.43 16.32
N ARG A 128 -16.56 -8.65 16.94
CA ARG A 128 -17.04 -7.79 18.05
C ARG A 128 -16.06 -7.75 19.22
N LEU A 129 -15.47 -8.90 19.54
CA LEU A 129 -14.47 -8.97 20.61
C LEU A 129 -13.21 -8.16 20.25
N ALA A 130 -12.72 -8.26 19.00
CA ALA A 130 -11.59 -7.48 18.53
C ALA A 130 -11.87 -5.98 18.62
N GLU A 131 -13.01 -5.52 18.13
CA GLU A 131 -13.44 -4.11 18.18
C GLU A 131 -13.59 -3.60 19.62
N GLN A 132 -14.16 -4.40 20.52
CA GLN A 132 -14.26 -4.05 21.95
C GLN A 132 -12.90 -3.81 22.61
N ASN A 133 -11.84 -4.42 22.08
CA ASN A 133 -10.47 -4.21 22.53
C ASN A 133 -9.72 -3.13 21.73
N GLY A 134 -10.38 -2.43 20.78
CA GLY A 134 -9.76 -1.40 19.96
C GLY A 134 -8.91 -1.93 18.80
N LEU A 135 -9.01 -3.23 18.50
CA LEU A 135 -8.36 -3.84 17.34
C LEU A 135 -9.24 -3.70 16.09
N ILE A 136 -8.62 -3.63 14.94
CA ILE A 136 -9.27 -3.61 13.64
C ILE A 136 -9.36 -5.05 13.12
N PRO A 137 -10.56 -5.65 13.07
CA PRO A 137 -10.72 -6.96 12.46
C PRO A 137 -10.56 -6.85 10.94
N VAL A 138 -9.73 -7.71 10.38
CA VAL A 138 -9.53 -7.83 8.94
C VAL A 138 -10.28 -9.08 8.49
N PHE A 139 -11.14 -8.94 7.48
CA PHE A 139 -11.86 -10.07 6.91
C PHE A 139 -10.86 -11.09 6.34
N PRO A 140 -11.00 -12.39 6.62
CA PRO A 140 -10.03 -13.41 6.23
C PRO A 140 -9.88 -13.50 4.71
N PRO A 141 -8.69 -13.89 4.21
CA PRO A 141 -8.51 -14.12 2.80
C PRO A 141 -9.42 -15.25 2.33
N LEU A 142 -9.92 -15.14 1.11
CA LEU A 142 -10.63 -16.22 0.44
C LEU A 142 -9.70 -16.93 -0.53
N GLU A 143 -9.98 -18.20 -0.81
CA GLU A 143 -9.33 -18.94 -1.89
C GLU A 143 -9.98 -18.55 -3.22
N PRO A 144 -9.28 -17.85 -4.14
CA PRO A 144 -9.83 -17.52 -5.45
C PRO A 144 -10.17 -18.77 -6.24
N GLY A 145 -11.42 -18.87 -6.72
CA GLY A 145 -11.90 -20.07 -7.40
C GLY A 145 -12.09 -21.29 -6.48
N GLY A 146 -12.12 -21.09 -5.15
CA GLY A 146 -12.16 -22.15 -4.15
C GLY A 146 -13.35 -23.09 -4.21
N ASP A 147 -13.41 -24.06 -3.29
CA ASP A 147 -14.49 -25.09 -3.22
C ASP A 147 -15.90 -24.48 -3.15
N TYR A 148 -16.08 -23.37 -2.44
CA TYR A 148 -17.19 -22.45 -2.63
C TYR A 148 -16.62 -21.24 -3.40
N TRP A 149 -17.24 -20.92 -4.53
CA TRP A 149 -16.80 -19.82 -5.38
C TRP A 149 -16.70 -18.51 -4.59
N ASP A 150 -15.50 -17.96 -4.49
CA ASP A 150 -15.15 -16.84 -3.61
C ASP A 150 -15.99 -15.59 -3.85
N LEU A 151 -16.23 -15.19 -5.11
CA LEU A 151 -17.08 -14.04 -5.44
C LEU A 151 -18.52 -14.25 -4.93
N SER A 152 -19.05 -15.47 -5.06
CA SER A 152 -20.39 -15.81 -4.56
C SER A 152 -20.43 -15.89 -3.04
N PHE A 153 -19.37 -16.41 -2.43
CA PHE A 153 -19.23 -16.47 -0.97
C PHE A 153 -19.19 -15.04 -0.39
N LEU A 154 -18.31 -14.18 -0.92
CA LEU A 154 -18.19 -12.80 -0.47
C LEU A 154 -19.50 -12.03 -0.65
N LYS A 155 -20.13 -12.10 -1.83
CA LYS A 155 -21.42 -11.44 -2.08
C LYS A 155 -22.47 -11.85 -1.07
N LYS A 156 -22.59 -13.15 -0.77
CA LYS A 156 -23.54 -13.67 0.22
C LYS A 156 -23.21 -13.20 1.64
N VAL A 157 -21.92 -13.18 2.02
CA VAL A 157 -21.45 -12.60 3.30
C VAL A 157 -21.91 -11.16 3.44
N LEU A 158 -21.61 -10.31 2.45
CA LEU A 158 -21.94 -8.88 2.48
C LEU A 158 -23.45 -8.65 2.59
N GLN A 159 -24.24 -9.40 1.81
CA GLN A 159 -25.71 -9.33 1.86
C GLN A 159 -26.27 -9.72 3.25
N LEU A 160 -25.76 -10.80 3.84
CA LEU A 160 -26.21 -11.25 5.16
C LEU A 160 -25.84 -10.27 6.27
N VAL A 161 -24.66 -9.69 6.20
CA VAL A 161 -24.24 -8.67 7.16
C VAL A 161 -25.13 -7.43 7.07
N GLN A 162 -25.43 -6.96 5.85
CA GLN A 162 -26.35 -5.86 5.63
C GLN A 162 -27.76 -6.15 6.15
N GLN A 163 -28.29 -7.35 5.88
CA GLN A 163 -29.60 -7.78 6.35
C GLN A 163 -29.70 -7.89 7.89
N ARG A 164 -28.65 -8.42 8.51
CA ARG A 164 -28.63 -8.63 9.97
C ARG A 164 -28.44 -7.32 10.75
N ARG A 165 -28.06 -6.21 10.10
CA ARG A 165 -27.72 -4.93 10.73
C ARG A 165 -26.81 -5.09 11.96
N SER A 166 -26.05 -6.17 11.99
CA SER A 166 -25.29 -6.60 13.16
C SER A 166 -23.87 -6.06 13.20
N PHE A 167 -23.46 -5.38 12.13
CA PHE A 167 -22.10 -4.92 11.96
C PHE A 167 -22.07 -3.69 11.05
N ASP A 168 -21.43 -2.62 11.49
CA ASP A 168 -21.29 -1.42 10.69
C ASP A 168 -19.96 -1.45 9.92
N PHE A 169 -19.97 -1.98 8.71
CA PHE A 169 -18.84 -1.93 7.80
C PHE A 169 -18.60 -0.53 7.20
N SER A 170 -19.47 0.43 7.51
CA SER A 170 -19.49 1.73 6.82
C SER A 170 -18.27 2.59 7.07
N VAL A 171 -17.45 2.26 8.07
CA VAL A 171 -16.32 3.12 8.46
C VAL A 171 -14.96 2.48 8.19
N ASN A 172 -14.78 1.17 8.43
CA ASN A 172 -13.46 0.52 8.44
C ASN A 172 -13.47 -0.93 7.97
N PHE A 173 -14.02 -1.24 6.78
CA PHE A 173 -13.93 -2.59 6.25
C PHE A 173 -12.53 -2.85 5.70
N HIS A 174 -11.76 -3.67 6.44
CA HIS A 174 -10.47 -4.18 6.01
C HIS A 174 -10.60 -5.63 5.58
N MET A 175 -9.91 -6.01 4.51
CA MET A 175 -9.94 -7.37 3.99
C MET A 175 -8.53 -7.84 3.60
N ALA A 176 -8.16 -9.04 4.01
CA ALA A 176 -7.03 -9.75 3.43
C ALA A 176 -7.47 -10.42 2.12
N VAL A 177 -6.66 -10.31 1.08
CA VAL A 177 -6.97 -10.85 -0.24
C VAL A 177 -5.84 -11.76 -0.68
N SER A 178 -6.16 -12.98 -1.08
CA SER A 178 -5.19 -13.87 -1.69
C SER A 178 -4.82 -13.33 -3.09
N SER A 179 -3.64 -12.71 -3.18
CA SER A 179 -3.14 -12.06 -4.39
C SER A 179 -1.98 -12.82 -5.01
N GLN A 180 -2.17 -14.12 -5.19
CA GLN A 180 -1.26 -15.00 -5.93
C GLN A 180 -1.40 -14.72 -7.43
N THR A 181 -0.33 -14.95 -8.19
CA THR A 181 -0.38 -14.77 -9.65
C THR A 181 -1.07 -15.93 -10.38
N PHE A 182 -1.08 -17.14 -9.79
CA PHE A 182 -1.62 -18.35 -10.42
C PHE A 182 -1.09 -18.58 -11.85
N ASP A 183 0.21 -18.29 -12.06
CA ASP A 183 0.91 -18.34 -13.37
C ASP A 183 0.41 -17.31 -14.41
N HIS A 184 -0.38 -16.33 -13.99
CA HIS A 184 -0.81 -15.23 -14.84
C HIS A 184 0.14 -14.01 -14.72
N PRO A 185 0.17 -13.13 -15.72
CA PRO A 185 0.84 -11.83 -15.64
C PRO A 185 0.30 -10.97 -14.47
N LEU A 186 1.12 -10.05 -13.97
CA LEU A 186 0.73 -9.17 -12.84
C LEU A 186 -0.48 -8.28 -13.12
N ASP A 187 -0.74 -7.96 -14.37
CA ASP A 187 -1.88 -7.14 -14.81
C ASP A 187 -3.15 -7.96 -15.08
N TRP A 188 -3.10 -9.29 -14.95
CA TRP A 188 -4.27 -10.16 -15.12
C TRP A 188 -5.41 -9.76 -14.21
N GLY A 189 -6.61 -9.67 -14.77
CA GLY A 189 -7.84 -9.28 -14.06
C GLY A 189 -7.90 -7.82 -13.63
N ALA A 190 -6.91 -7.00 -14.01
CA ALA A 190 -6.89 -5.59 -13.64
C ALA A 190 -8.10 -4.83 -14.18
N GLY A 191 -8.71 -4.01 -13.31
CA GLY A 191 -9.92 -3.26 -13.62
C GLY A 191 -11.22 -3.98 -13.20
N GLY A 192 -11.15 -5.23 -12.74
CA GLY A 192 -12.28 -5.95 -12.15
C GLY A 192 -13.49 -6.05 -13.08
N GLN A 193 -14.68 -6.02 -12.47
CA GLN A 193 -15.98 -6.12 -13.20
C GLN A 193 -16.28 -4.89 -14.06
N SER A 194 -15.60 -3.79 -13.85
CA SER A 194 -15.77 -2.59 -14.70
C SER A 194 -15.14 -2.78 -16.09
N ARG A 195 -14.16 -3.66 -16.22
CA ARG A 195 -13.43 -3.95 -17.47
C ARG A 195 -13.78 -5.33 -18.05
N TRP A 196 -13.98 -6.32 -17.21
CA TRP A 196 -14.12 -7.71 -17.58
C TRP A 196 -15.52 -8.25 -17.25
N LYS A 197 -15.99 -9.21 -18.04
CA LYS A 197 -17.23 -9.90 -17.70
C LYS A 197 -17.11 -10.67 -16.40
N SER A 198 -18.16 -10.67 -15.59
CA SER A 198 -18.20 -11.50 -14.39
C SER A 198 -17.99 -12.97 -14.76
N PRO A 199 -16.96 -13.63 -14.20
CA PRO A 199 -16.67 -15.01 -14.53
C PRO A 199 -17.81 -15.92 -14.05
N ARG A 200 -18.11 -16.93 -14.84
CA ARG A 200 -19.06 -17.98 -14.42
C ARG A 200 -18.37 -18.90 -13.42
N PRO A 201 -19.02 -19.20 -12.30
CA PRO A 201 -18.46 -20.12 -11.31
C PRO A 201 -17.98 -21.43 -11.96
N TYR A 202 -16.75 -21.85 -11.63
CA TYR A 202 -16.13 -23.11 -12.04
C TYR A 202 -16.00 -23.29 -13.58
N SER A 203 -16.09 -22.23 -14.34
CA SER A 203 -15.93 -22.26 -15.79
C SER A 203 -14.58 -21.67 -16.20
N LYS A 204 -14.04 -22.15 -17.32
CA LYS A 204 -12.87 -21.52 -17.94
C LYS A 204 -13.26 -20.15 -18.51
N VAL A 205 -12.28 -19.28 -18.52
CA VAL A 205 -12.39 -17.94 -19.11
C VAL A 205 -12.47 -18.05 -20.63
N ASP A 206 -13.33 -17.23 -21.25
CA ASP A 206 -13.44 -17.16 -22.71
C ASP A 206 -12.14 -16.56 -23.29
N LEU A 207 -11.82 -16.92 -24.55
CA LEU A 207 -10.62 -16.42 -25.22
C LEU A 207 -10.66 -14.88 -25.33
N GLY A 208 -9.61 -14.22 -24.79
CA GLY A 208 -9.50 -12.75 -24.78
C GLY A 208 -10.20 -12.07 -23.61
N GLU A 209 -10.79 -12.82 -22.69
CA GLU A 209 -11.32 -12.33 -21.41
C GLU A 209 -10.35 -12.71 -20.28
N GLU A 210 -10.41 -12.00 -19.18
CA GLU A 210 -9.64 -12.28 -17.96
C GLU A 210 -10.62 -12.46 -16.78
N ASP A 211 -10.17 -13.16 -15.75
CA ASP A 211 -10.95 -13.38 -14.53
C ASP A 211 -10.27 -12.81 -13.29
N HIS A 212 -10.85 -13.08 -12.12
CA HIS A 212 -10.36 -12.61 -10.83
C HIS A 212 -9.25 -13.48 -10.23
N ILE A 213 -8.88 -14.60 -10.86
CA ILE A 213 -7.89 -15.52 -10.30
C ILE A 213 -6.49 -15.04 -10.69
N GLY A 214 -5.94 -14.12 -9.91
CA GLY A 214 -4.66 -13.49 -10.19
C GLY A 214 -4.28 -12.46 -9.14
N PHE A 215 -3.19 -11.71 -9.39
CA PHE A 215 -2.73 -10.69 -8.47
C PHE A 215 -3.81 -9.60 -8.19
N ASN A 216 -4.64 -9.29 -9.17
CA ASN A 216 -5.65 -8.25 -9.09
C ASN A 216 -7.03 -8.71 -8.59
N THR A 217 -7.14 -9.86 -7.91
CA THR A 217 -8.37 -10.34 -7.25
C THR A 217 -9.04 -9.24 -6.41
N TRP A 218 -8.25 -8.37 -5.78
CA TRP A 218 -8.74 -7.28 -4.94
C TRP A 218 -9.60 -6.24 -5.70
N HIS A 219 -9.41 -6.04 -7.02
CA HIS A 219 -10.28 -5.18 -7.84
C HIS A 219 -11.71 -5.71 -7.86
N TRP A 220 -11.85 -7.02 -8.06
CA TRP A 220 -13.13 -7.71 -8.13
C TRP A 220 -13.87 -7.68 -6.78
N TYR A 221 -13.11 -7.83 -5.69
CA TYR A 221 -13.67 -7.73 -4.36
C TYR A 221 -14.06 -6.29 -4.00
N ALA A 222 -13.29 -5.31 -4.47
CA ALA A 222 -13.63 -3.90 -4.30
C ALA A 222 -14.96 -3.56 -5.00
N ASP A 223 -15.15 -4.04 -6.23
CA ASP A 223 -16.38 -3.86 -6.98
C ASP A 223 -17.58 -4.48 -6.23
N LEU A 224 -17.45 -5.71 -5.73
CA LEU A 224 -18.50 -6.37 -4.95
C LEU A 224 -18.84 -5.64 -3.65
N VAL A 225 -17.84 -5.21 -2.90
CA VAL A 225 -18.05 -4.46 -1.66
C VAL A 225 -18.74 -3.13 -1.94
N SER A 226 -18.31 -2.43 -2.99
CA SER A 226 -18.93 -1.18 -3.42
C SER A 226 -20.36 -1.39 -3.91
N GLU A 227 -20.62 -2.45 -4.68
CA GLU A 227 -21.98 -2.79 -5.16
C GLU A 227 -22.95 -3.04 -4.00
N VAL A 228 -22.52 -3.80 -2.98
CA VAL A 228 -23.44 -4.24 -1.91
C VAL A 228 -23.51 -3.25 -0.76
N LEU A 229 -22.38 -2.67 -0.33
CA LEU A 229 -22.30 -1.84 0.87
C LEU A 229 -22.10 -0.36 0.59
N ASN A 230 -21.79 0.02 -0.65
CA ASN A 230 -21.52 1.41 -1.07
C ASN A 230 -20.36 2.05 -0.28
N ILE A 231 -19.29 1.29 -0.03
CA ILE A 231 -18.08 1.74 0.65
C ILE A 231 -16.83 1.36 -0.16
N THR A 232 -15.71 2.01 0.13
CA THR A 232 -14.39 1.63 -0.40
C THR A 232 -13.64 0.81 0.66
N PRO A 233 -13.43 -0.50 0.44
CA PRO A 233 -12.70 -1.35 1.38
C PRO A 233 -11.21 -1.02 1.39
N LYS A 234 -10.53 -1.36 2.50
CA LYS A 234 -9.07 -1.35 2.60
C LYS A 234 -8.54 -2.77 2.50
N PHE A 235 -7.41 -2.95 1.81
CA PHE A 235 -6.87 -4.26 1.51
C PHE A 235 -5.48 -4.49 2.06
N PHE A 236 -5.24 -5.72 2.54
CA PHE A 236 -3.94 -6.34 2.63
C PHE A 236 -3.84 -7.44 1.58
N LEU A 237 -2.88 -7.34 0.66
CA LEU A 237 -2.63 -8.37 -0.35
C LEU A 237 -1.79 -9.47 0.29
N PHE A 238 -2.36 -10.67 0.42
CA PHE A 238 -1.75 -11.81 1.10
C PHE A 238 -1.28 -12.87 0.12
N TYR A 239 -0.36 -13.70 0.58
CA TYR A 239 0.12 -14.90 -0.10
C TYR A 239 0.80 -14.66 -1.45
N TYR A 240 1.25 -13.44 -1.74
CA TYR A 240 2.04 -13.19 -2.94
C TYR A 240 3.28 -14.08 -2.95
N GLY A 241 3.51 -14.80 -4.05
CA GLY A 241 4.60 -15.77 -4.18
C GLY A 241 4.27 -17.19 -3.70
N MET A 242 3.09 -17.44 -3.10
CA MET A 242 2.69 -18.77 -2.59
C MET A 242 2.50 -19.81 -3.70
N ALA A 243 2.14 -19.43 -4.91
CA ALA A 243 1.95 -20.33 -6.06
C ALA A 243 3.15 -21.24 -6.37
N ARG A 244 4.32 -20.91 -5.85
CA ARG A 244 5.54 -21.75 -5.92
C ARG A 244 5.38 -23.13 -5.26
N ILE A 245 4.36 -23.32 -4.41
CA ILE A 245 4.12 -24.57 -3.68
C ILE A 245 3.52 -25.66 -4.58
N ALA A 246 2.81 -25.31 -5.64
CA ALA A 246 2.08 -26.25 -6.51
C ALA A 246 2.94 -27.06 -7.48
N GLY A 247 4.27 -26.99 -7.38
CA GLY A 247 5.18 -27.84 -8.15
C GLY A 247 5.45 -27.41 -9.59
N ASN A 248 4.88 -26.31 -10.05
CA ASN A 248 5.26 -25.70 -11.32
C ASN A 248 6.60 -24.98 -11.15
N LYS A 249 7.55 -25.30 -12.02
CA LYS A 249 8.78 -24.52 -12.18
C LYS A 249 8.40 -23.15 -12.74
N LEU A 250 8.06 -22.21 -11.84
CA LEU A 250 8.25 -20.81 -12.18
C LEU A 250 9.74 -20.60 -12.35
N ASP A 251 10.15 -20.02 -13.47
CA ASP A 251 11.52 -19.58 -13.61
C ASP A 251 11.84 -18.67 -12.43
N ALA A 252 12.88 -19.02 -11.67
CA ALA A 252 13.30 -18.28 -10.48
C ALA A 252 13.52 -16.79 -10.80
N ASP A 253 13.95 -16.49 -12.00
CA ASP A 253 14.20 -15.13 -12.50
C ASP A 253 12.90 -14.32 -12.66
N ASN A 254 11.85 -14.90 -13.22
CA ASN A 254 10.56 -14.21 -13.37
C ASN A 254 9.90 -13.89 -12.02
N SER A 255 10.00 -14.77 -11.05
CA SER A 255 9.40 -14.55 -9.73
C SER A 255 10.09 -13.45 -8.94
N PHE A 256 11.40 -13.26 -9.14
CA PHE A 256 12.16 -12.20 -8.52
C PHE A 256 11.89 -10.84 -9.15
N GLU A 257 11.84 -10.77 -10.49
CA GLU A 257 11.49 -9.54 -11.21
C GLU A 257 10.07 -9.08 -10.81
N GLN A 258 9.11 -9.99 -10.77
CA GLN A 258 7.76 -9.69 -10.32
C GLN A 258 7.70 -9.20 -8.86
N MET A 259 8.50 -9.79 -7.96
CA MET A 259 8.60 -9.31 -6.58
C MET A 259 9.14 -7.87 -6.51
N VAL A 260 10.17 -7.57 -7.29
CA VAL A 260 10.74 -6.21 -7.40
C VAL A 260 9.71 -5.24 -7.95
N ASP A 261 8.98 -5.62 -8.99
CA ASP A 261 7.97 -4.77 -9.63
C ASP A 261 6.82 -4.45 -8.66
N VAL A 262 6.33 -5.45 -7.90
CA VAL A 262 5.32 -5.23 -6.86
C VAL A 262 5.86 -4.34 -5.75
N ALA A 263 7.08 -4.58 -5.27
CA ALA A 263 7.68 -3.77 -4.21
C ALA A 263 7.92 -2.32 -4.66
N LEU A 264 8.31 -2.10 -5.92
CA LEU A 264 8.44 -0.76 -6.51
C LEU A 264 7.09 -0.08 -6.73
N ALA A 265 6.05 -0.84 -7.11
CA ALA A 265 4.68 -0.33 -7.20
C ALA A 265 4.16 0.12 -5.83
N LEU A 266 4.48 -0.64 -4.76
CA LEU A 266 4.15 -0.29 -3.37
C LEU A 266 4.85 0.98 -2.89
N SER A 267 6.07 1.23 -3.36
CA SER A 267 6.84 2.44 -3.03
C SER A 267 6.50 3.64 -3.90
N GLY A 268 5.65 3.47 -4.93
CA GLY A 268 5.34 4.51 -5.91
C GLY A 268 6.50 4.82 -6.87
N GLU A 269 7.47 3.91 -6.99
CA GLU A 269 8.68 4.08 -7.82
C GLU A 269 8.63 3.28 -9.13
N SER A 270 7.56 2.52 -9.35
CA SER A 270 7.45 1.72 -10.56
C SER A 270 7.30 2.58 -11.81
N ARG A 271 8.10 2.29 -12.83
CA ARG A 271 7.97 2.87 -14.17
C ARG A 271 7.05 2.04 -15.08
N ASN A 272 6.82 0.78 -14.74
CA ASN A 272 6.16 -0.20 -15.60
C ASN A 272 4.79 -0.64 -15.09
N THR A 273 4.45 -0.39 -13.82
CA THR A 273 3.17 -0.75 -13.21
C THR A 273 2.51 0.47 -12.62
N ASN A 274 1.18 0.53 -12.67
CA ASN A 274 0.42 1.56 -11.97
C ASN A 274 0.71 1.48 -10.47
N THR A 275 0.89 2.63 -9.83
CA THR A 275 1.02 2.71 -8.38
C THR A 275 -0.22 2.12 -7.74
N LEU A 276 -0.06 1.26 -6.73
CA LEU A 276 -1.19 0.72 -5.99
C LEU A 276 -1.90 1.86 -5.23
N PRO A 277 -3.23 1.91 -5.24
CA PRO A 277 -3.99 2.98 -4.62
C PRO A 277 -3.87 2.97 -3.09
N ASP A 278 -4.24 4.06 -2.43
CA ASP A 278 -4.07 4.24 -0.98
C ASP A 278 -4.92 3.29 -0.13
N ASN A 279 -5.97 2.73 -0.69
CA ASN A 279 -6.77 1.71 -0.01
C ASN A 279 -6.11 0.31 0.01
N VAL A 280 -5.00 0.09 -0.69
CA VAL A 280 -4.11 -1.06 -0.50
C VAL A 280 -3.08 -0.70 0.57
N LEU A 281 -3.29 -1.20 1.78
CA LEU A 281 -2.46 -0.88 2.95
C LEU A 281 -1.09 -1.56 2.91
N GLY A 282 -1.02 -2.76 2.37
CA GLY A 282 0.21 -3.53 2.27
C GLY A 282 0.09 -4.75 1.38
N CYS A 283 1.24 -5.26 0.94
CA CYS A 283 1.38 -6.54 0.27
C CYS A 283 2.32 -7.42 1.09
N CYS A 284 1.80 -8.54 1.59
CA CYS A 284 2.51 -9.47 2.46
C CYS A 284 2.95 -10.71 1.67
N PHE A 285 4.23 -10.78 1.41
CA PHE A 285 4.87 -11.84 0.62
C PHE A 285 4.93 -13.14 1.41
N TRP A 286 4.70 -14.23 0.74
CA TRP A 286 4.82 -15.57 1.26
C TRP A 286 6.17 -16.15 0.82
N LEU A 287 7.05 -16.57 1.68
CA LEU A 287 7.12 -16.61 3.14
C LEU A 287 8.49 -16.03 3.52
N LEU A 288 8.59 -15.23 4.58
CA LEU A 288 9.89 -14.66 4.98
C LEU A 288 10.91 -15.77 5.24
N SER A 289 10.59 -16.65 6.17
CA SER A 289 11.42 -17.80 6.51
C SER A 289 10.58 -18.96 7.07
N ALA A 290 11.17 -20.14 7.13
CA ALA A 290 10.59 -21.34 7.72
C ALA A 290 11.66 -22.22 8.33
N ALA A 291 11.30 -23.02 9.33
CA ALA A 291 12.16 -24.05 9.90
C ALA A 291 12.57 -25.06 8.82
N GLU A 292 13.74 -25.70 8.96
CA GLU A 292 14.23 -26.69 7.98
C GLU A 292 13.28 -27.88 7.79
N SER A 293 12.54 -28.26 8.83
CA SER A 293 11.56 -29.34 8.81
C SER A 293 10.22 -28.94 8.21
N ASP A 294 9.96 -27.64 7.99
CA ASP A 294 8.71 -27.14 7.45
C ASP A 294 8.65 -27.37 5.95
N PRO A 295 7.58 -27.97 5.40
CA PRO A 295 7.35 -28.11 3.95
C PRO A 295 7.46 -26.79 3.19
N ASN A 296 7.05 -25.69 3.83
CA ASN A 296 7.12 -24.35 3.27
C ASN A 296 8.57 -23.81 3.15
N GLY A 297 9.53 -24.46 3.77
CA GLY A 297 10.95 -24.07 3.72
C GLY A 297 11.49 -23.92 2.29
N LYS A 298 10.95 -24.68 1.33
CA LYS A 298 11.36 -24.59 -0.09
C LYS A 298 10.93 -23.29 -0.77
N THR A 299 9.93 -22.61 -0.24
CA THR A 299 9.32 -21.42 -0.83
C THR A 299 9.63 -20.14 -0.05
N SER A 300 10.36 -20.25 1.09
CA SER A 300 10.75 -19.09 1.87
C SER A 300 11.88 -18.32 1.21
N TYR A 301 11.89 -17.00 1.38
CA TYR A 301 12.92 -16.09 0.86
C TYR A 301 14.26 -16.23 1.57
N PHE A 302 14.23 -16.58 2.86
CA PHE A 302 15.40 -16.78 3.69
C PHE A 302 15.37 -18.18 4.34
N ASP A 303 16.54 -18.70 4.70
CA ASP A 303 16.64 -19.82 5.62
C ASP A 303 16.39 -19.35 7.08
N ALA A 304 16.31 -20.30 8.02
CA ALA A 304 16.05 -19.97 9.42
C ALA A 304 17.17 -19.14 10.10
N ASN A 305 18.33 -19.04 9.47
CA ASN A 305 19.48 -18.25 9.97
C ASN A 305 19.57 -16.88 9.28
N GLY A 306 18.57 -16.47 8.50
CA GLY A 306 18.53 -15.19 7.81
C GLY A 306 19.36 -15.12 6.52
N LYS A 307 19.87 -16.25 6.02
CA LYS A 307 20.59 -16.26 4.75
C LYS A 307 19.61 -16.25 3.59
N PRO A 308 19.74 -15.30 2.64
CA PRO A 308 18.90 -15.26 1.45
C PRO A 308 19.00 -16.55 0.64
N LYS A 309 17.87 -17.11 0.25
CA LYS A 309 17.79 -18.28 -0.65
C LYS A 309 17.68 -17.86 -2.13
N GLU A 310 17.15 -16.65 -2.37
CA GLU A 310 16.99 -16.08 -3.71
C GLU A 310 18.16 -15.13 -4.00
N ALA A 311 18.87 -15.37 -5.09
CA ALA A 311 20.02 -14.55 -5.52
C ALA A 311 19.65 -13.06 -5.75
N GLY A 312 18.39 -12.80 -6.03
CA GLY A 312 17.90 -11.46 -6.26
C GLY A 312 17.64 -10.61 -5.01
N ILE A 313 17.56 -11.19 -3.80
CA ILE A 313 17.32 -10.41 -2.56
C ILE A 313 18.46 -9.41 -2.30
N PRO A 314 19.75 -9.76 -2.41
CA PRO A 314 20.83 -8.79 -2.30
C PRO A 314 20.73 -7.65 -3.34
N ALA A 315 20.39 -7.98 -4.60
CA ALA A 315 20.21 -6.99 -5.66
C ALA A 315 19.04 -6.04 -5.38
N TYR A 316 17.94 -6.55 -4.86
CA TYR A 316 16.79 -5.76 -4.42
C TYR A 316 17.16 -4.80 -3.29
N LYS A 317 17.86 -5.27 -2.24
CA LYS A 317 18.35 -4.43 -1.14
C LYS A 317 19.24 -3.30 -1.65
N GLN A 318 20.17 -3.60 -2.56
CA GLN A 318 21.03 -2.60 -3.18
C GLN A 318 20.24 -1.55 -3.97
N LYS A 319 19.21 -1.97 -4.72
CA LYS A 319 18.37 -1.06 -5.49
C LYS A 319 17.56 -0.10 -4.59
N ILE A 320 17.00 -0.62 -3.49
CA ILE A 320 16.32 0.20 -2.49
C ILE A 320 17.28 1.20 -1.83
N GLU A 321 18.46 0.76 -1.46
CA GLU A 321 19.47 1.62 -0.84
C GLU A 321 19.89 2.77 -1.78
N GLN A 322 20.10 2.46 -3.06
CA GLN A 322 20.41 3.47 -4.08
C GLN A 322 19.28 4.49 -4.25
N SER A 323 18.03 4.01 -4.35
CA SER A 323 16.86 4.88 -4.46
C SER A 323 16.71 5.78 -3.23
N THR A 324 16.93 5.24 -2.02
CA THR A 324 16.87 6.02 -0.79
C THR A 324 17.96 7.09 -0.73
N LYS A 325 19.20 6.77 -1.15
CA LYS A 325 20.29 7.76 -1.26
C LYS A 325 19.98 8.86 -2.25
N GLN A 326 19.49 8.51 -3.44
CA GLN A 326 19.09 9.50 -4.44
C GLN A 326 17.99 10.44 -3.93
N LYS A 327 16.97 9.90 -3.21
CA LYS A 327 15.93 10.74 -2.59
C LYS A 327 16.49 11.66 -1.50
N GLN A 328 17.43 11.19 -0.70
CA GLN A 328 18.08 12.02 0.31
C GLN A 328 18.92 13.11 -0.32
N GLU A 329 19.71 12.80 -1.36
CA GLU A 329 20.51 13.78 -2.10
C GLU A 329 19.61 14.83 -2.79
N TYR A 330 18.51 14.41 -3.40
CA TYR A 330 17.52 15.32 -3.98
C TYR A 330 16.87 16.20 -2.91
N ALA A 331 16.47 15.64 -1.77
CA ALA A 331 15.89 16.40 -0.66
C ALA A 331 16.89 17.38 -0.04
N VAL A 332 18.17 17.02 0.05
CA VAL A 332 19.24 17.94 0.49
C VAL A 332 19.48 19.04 -0.52
N SER A 333 19.55 18.70 -1.82
CA SER A 333 19.74 19.70 -2.88
C SER A 333 18.54 20.64 -3.00
N SER A 334 17.31 20.15 -2.84
CA SER A 334 16.10 20.99 -2.84
C SER A 334 16.05 21.93 -1.62
N ARG A 335 16.43 21.45 -0.42
CA ARG A 335 16.54 22.31 0.77
C ARG A 335 17.64 23.34 0.65
N LEU A 336 18.77 23.01 0.04
CA LEU A 336 19.83 23.96 -0.25
C LEU A 336 19.36 25.01 -1.26
N ALA A 337 18.60 24.61 -2.28
CA ALA A 337 18.00 25.54 -3.24
C ALA A 337 16.96 26.47 -2.57
N GLU A 338 16.13 25.96 -1.65
CA GLU A 338 15.22 26.77 -0.84
C GLU A 338 15.97 27.77 0.08
N TRP A 339 17.17 27.41 0.53
CA TRP A 339 18.00 28.28 1.38
C TRP A 339 18.72 29.39 0.57
N ILE A 340 19.10 29.08 -0.68
CA ILE A 340 19.72 30.03 -1.58
C ILE A 340 18.67 31.01 -2.14
N TYR A 341 17.45 30.52 -2.42
CA TYR A 341 16.36 31.30 -2.99
C TYR A 341 15.10 31.16 -2.08
N PRO A 342 14.95 32.08 -1.10
CA PRO A 342 13.79 32.07 -0.21
C PRO A 342 12.45 32.32 -0.92
N ILE A 343 12.52 32.83 -2.17
CA ILE A 343 11.34 33.05 -3.01
C ILE A 343 11.40 32.09 -4.20
N ASP A 344 10.37 31.23 -4.35
CA ASP A 344 10.32 30.29 -5.46
C ASP A 344 10.09 30.97 -6.82
N HIS A 345 9.12 31.89 -6.88
CA HIS A 345 8.80 32.65 -8.07
C HIS A 345 8.44 34.10 -7.70
N TYR A 346 9.08 35.04 -8.35
CA TYR A 346 8.83 36.46 -8.17
C TYR A 346 8.34 37.09 -9.49
N LEU A 347 7.22 37.80 -9.42
CA LEU A 347 6.71 38.64 -10.52
C LEU A 347 7.14 40.05 -10.27
N LEU A 348 8.16 40.49 -11.01
CA LEU A 348 8.72 41.82 -10.93
C LEU A 348 7.93 42.77 -11.82
N LEU A 349 7.29 43.76 -11.21
CA LEU A 349 6.49 44.78 -11.88
C LEU A 349 7.23 46.16 -11.81
N PRO A 350 7.02 47.04 -12.80
CA PRO A 350 7.49 48.40 -12.68
C PRO A 350 6.75 49.17 -11.59
N SER A 351 7.37 50.16 -11.00
CA SER A 351 6.71 51.07 -10.05
C SER A 351 5.72 51.97 -10.78
N TYR A 352 4.52 52.12 -10.20
CA TYR A 352 3.46 52.96 -10.70
C TYR A 352 3.13 54.04 -9.66
N ASP A 353 2.95 55.29 -10.08
CA ASP A 353 2.66 56.41 -9.16
C ASP A 353 1.32 56.28 -8.44
N TRP A 354 0.35 55.60 -9.04
CA TRP A 354 -1.02 55.53 -8.57
C TRP A 354 -1.53 54.07 -8.34
N GLY A 355 -0.61 53.12 -8.19
CA GLY A 355 -0.90 51.68 -8.11
C GLY A 355 -0.91 51.04 -9.50
N ILE A 356 -1.03 49.69 -9.52
CA ILE A 356 -0.95 48.90 -10.75
C ILE A 356 -2.19 49.22 -11.63
N PRO A 357 -2.00 49.66 -12.88
CA PRO A 357 -3.10 49.93 -13.80
C PRO A 357 -4.01 48.69 -14.03
N GLU A 358 -5.31 48.91 -14.20
CA GLU A 358 -6.30 47.82 -14.31
C GLU A 358 -6.04 46.96 -15.55
N ASN A 359 -5.62 47.56 -16.67
CA ASN A 359 -5.20 46.83 -17.87
C ASN A 359 -3.98 45.93 -17.62
N THR A 360 -3.05 46.32 -16.80
CA THR A 360 -1.87 45.53 -16.40
C THR A 360 -2.33 44.41 -15.48
N LEU A 361 -3.21 44.67 -14.50
CA LEU A 361 -3.79 43.65 -13.62
C LEU A 361 -4.51 42.56 -14.41
N ASP A 362 -5.30 42.92 -15.41
CA ASP A 362 -6.01 41.92 -16.23
C ASP A 362 -5.06 41.01 -17.00
N ARG A 363 -3.93 41.56 -17.46
CA ARG A 363 -2.91 40.80 -18.22
C ARG A 363 -2.04 39.90 -17.34
N ILE A 364 -1.72 40.31 -16.12
CA ILE A 364 -0.93 39.48 -15.19
C ILE A 364 -1.77 38.48 -14.39
N ARG A 365 -3.12 38.64 -14.34
CA ARG A 365 -4.04 37.79 -13.61
C ARG A 365 -3.89 36.30 -13.93
N PRO A 366 -3.68 35.84 -15.18
CA PRO A 366 -3.40 34.45 -15.48
C PRO A 366 -2.11 33.96 -14.81
N ILE A 367 -1.03 34.74 -14.84
CA ILE A 367 0.24 34.38 -14.22
C ILE A 367 0.08 34.23 -12.70
N ILE A 368 -0.64 35.19 -12.08
CA ILE A 368 -0.91 35.16 -10.63
C ILE A 368 -1.70 33.90 -10.25
N ARG A 369 -2.75 33.57 -11.03
CA ARG A 369 -3.61 32.42 -10.75
C ARG A 369 -2.87 31.09 -10.91
N ASP A 370 -2.09 30.97 -11.98
CA ASP A 370 -1.50 29.69 -12.38
C ASP A 370 -0.16 29.41 -11.65
N ALA A 371 0.67 30.43 -11.45
CA ALA A 371 1.99 30.30 -10.83
C ALA A 371 2.08 30.79 -9.37
N ARG A 372 1.10 31.56 -8.89
CA ARG A 372 1.05 32.15 -7.52
C ARG A 372 2.38 32.80 -7.08
N PRO A 373 2.99 33.70 -7.88
CA PRO A 373 4.28 34.30 -7.56
C PRO A 373 4.16 35.28 -6.40
N THR A 374 5.28 35.52 -5.73
CA THR A 374 5.45 36.76 -4.93
C THR A 374 5.47 37.94 -5.88
N ILE A 375 4.66 38.95 -5.62
CA ILE A 375 4.59 40.14 -6.48
C ILE A 375 5.34 41.27 -5.80
N GLY A 376 6.20 41.96 -6.55
CA GLY A 376 6.91 43.11 -6.04
C GLY A 376 7.50 43.99 -7.13
N PHE A 377 8.18 45.05 -6.70
CA PHE A 377 8.65 46.14 -7.55
C PHE A 377 10.16 46.37 -7.44
N SER A 378 10.87 45.55 -6.67
CA SER A 378 12.29 45.69 -6.37
C SER A 378 13.12 44.64 -7.07
N VAL A 379 14.05 45.05 -7.92
CA VAL A 379 15.05 44.19 -8.56
C VAL A 379 15.94 43.52 -7.50
N ILE A 380 16.28 44.22 -6.42
CA ILE A 380 17.09 43.67 -5.33
C ILE A 380 16.36 42.55 -4.57
N GLU A 381 15.07 42.75 -4.31
CA GLU A 381 14.27 41.63 -3.70
C GLU A 381 14.16 40.44 -4.64
N ALA A 382 13.99 40.70 -5.94
CA ALA A 382 13.87 39.67 -6.95
C ALA A 382 15.13 38.79 -7.08
N THR A 383 16.33 39.31 -6.70
CA THR A 383 17.56 38.49 -6.67
C THR A 383 17.51 37.31 -5.68
N ASN A 384 16.58 37.34 -4.72
CA ASN A 384 16.35 36.24 -3.76
C ASN A 384 15.38 35.17 -4.30
N ALA A 385 14.95 35.27 -5.56
CA ALA A 385 14.02 34.35 -6.16
C ALA A 385 14.70 33.35 -7.10
N ARG A 386 14.24 32.10 -7.07
CA ARG A 386 14.71 31.06 -7.99
C ARG A 386 14.31 31.37 -9.44
N LYS A 387 13.06 31.86 -9.63
CA LYS A 387 12.51 32.27 -10.91
C LYS A 387 12.00 33.71 -10.81
N VAL A 388 12.30 34.52 -11.81
CA VAL A 388 11.80 35.90 -11.90
C VAL A 388 11.10 36.08 -13.25
N THR A 389 9.82 36.39 -13.22
CA THR A 389 9.10 36.88 -14.40
C THR A 389 9.12 38.41 -14.36
N VAL A 390 9.86 39.03 -15.28
CA VAL A 390 9.98 40.48 -15.40
C VAL A 390 8.90 41.01 -16.33
N TRP A 391 7.99 41.80 -15.78
CA TRP A 391 6.99 42.53 -16.57
C TRP A 391 7.56 43.84 -17.09
N ASN A 392 8.27 43.74 -18.22
CA ASN A 392 9.01 44.88 -18.74
C ASN A 392 8.16 45.75 -19.65
N GLU A 393 7.22 46.47 -19.03
CA GLU A 393 6.32 47.40 -19.72
C GLU A 393 7.04 48.72 -20.02
N ASN A 394 7.03 49.15 -21.29
CA ASN A 394 7.69 50.35 -21.77
C ASN A 394 9.20 50.41 -21.43
N ALA A 395 9.90 49.27 -21.41
CA ALA A 395 11.31 49.18 -21.06
C ALA A 395 11.63 49.80 -19.67
N ALA A 396 10.74 49.54 -18.70
CA ALA A 396 10.88 50.02 -17.33
C ALA A 396 12.10 49.43 -16.60
N PHE A 397 12.55 48.25 -17.01
CA PHE A 397 13.76 47.61 -16.49
C PHE A 397 14.85 47.65 -17.56
N SER A 398 16.03 48.11 -17.17
CA SER A 398 17.19 48.16 -18.05
C SER A 398 17.81 46.77 -18.28
N GLU A 399 18.63 46.64 -19.31
CA GLU A 399 19.41 45.42 -19.55
C GLU A 399 20.39 45.13 -18.40
N HIS A 400 20.84 46.14 -17.69
CA HIS A 400 21.64 46.01 -16.47
C HIS A 400 20.83 45.34 -15.33
N ASP A 401 19.55 45.70 -15.14
CA ASP A 401 18.69 45.10 -14.14
C ASP A 401 18.46 43.63 -14.44
N ILE A 402 18.22 43.28 -15.69
CA ILE A 402 18.05 41.90 -16.16
C ILE A 402 19.34 41.10 -15.96
N GLN A 403 20.47 41.70 -16.25
CA GLN A 403 21.78 41.07 -16.08
C GLN A 403 22.08 40.81 -14.60
N LEU A 404 21.76 41.77 -13.72
CA LEU A 404 21.90 41.60 -12.26
C LEU A 404 21.12 40.38 -11.73
N LEU A 405 19.89 40.18 -12.20
CA LEU A 405 19.08 39.00 -11.83
C LEU A 405 19.74 37.72 -12.31
N ARG A 406 20.27 37.67 -13.53
CA ARG A 406 20.98 36.51 -14.07
C ARG A 406 22.27 36.20 -13.32
N GLU A 407 23.05 37.25 -12.97
CA GLU A 407 24.25 37.10 -12.16
C GLU A 407 23.98 36.62 -10.73
N ALA A 408 22.82 36.96 -10.18
CA ALA A 408 22.33 36.40 -8.92
C ALA A 408 21.90 34.92 -9.04
N GLY A 409 21.90 34.36 -10.26
CA GLY A 409 21.53 32.94 -10.52
C GLY A 409 20.04 32.71 -10.71
N CYS A 410 19.22 33.73 -10.86
CA CYS A 410 17.79 33.61 -11.10
C CYS A 410 17.50 33.12 -12.53
N MET A 411 16.50 32.26 -12.68
CA MET A 411 15.91 31.98 -13.98
C MET A 411 14.99 33.13 -14.39
N VAL A 412 15.43 33.95 -15.37
CA VAL A 412 14.72 35.15 -15.75
C VAL A 412 13.90 34.94 -17.03
N GLU A 413 12.59 35.17 -16.93
CA GLU A 413 11.65 35.25 -18.06
C GLU A 413 11.22 36.71 -18.23
N GLU A 414 11.55 37.33 -19.36
CA GLU A 414 11.16 38.69 -19.65
C GLU A 414 9.93 38.76 -20.54
N GLN A 415 8.93 39.53 -20.11
CA GLN A 415 7.69 39.82 -20.86
C GLN A 415 7.81 41.27 -21.40
N LEU A 416 8.23 41.38 -22.66
CA LEU A 416 8.33 42.70 -23.34
C LEU A 416 6.95 43.16 -23.78
N ILE A 417 6.48 44.28 -23.24
CA ILE A 417 5.15 44.81 -23.47
C ILE A 417 5.26 46.25 -23.95
N ASN A 418 4.92 46.47 -25.19
CA ASN A 418 4.79 47.80 -25.78
C ASN A 418 3.36 48.33 -25.64
N SER A 419 3.19 49.61 -25.40
CA SER A 419 1.89 50.27 -25.20
C SER A 419 0.91 50.15 -26.38
N ILE A 420 1.29 49.48 -27.47
CA ILE A 420 0.52 49.33 -28.70
C ILE A 420 -0.04 47.86 -28.84
N GLY A 421 -0.14 47.11 -27.74
CA GLY A 421 -0.96 45.88 -27.73
C GLY A 421 -0.47 44.72 -28.59
N ILE A 422 0.83 44.62 -28.93
CA ILE A 422 1.39 43.47 -29.65
C ILE A 422 2.46 42.83 -28.77
N THR A 423 2.19 41.59 -28.33
CA THR A 423 3.19 40.68 -27.74
C THR A 423 4.09 40.21 -28.89
N VAL A 424 5.40 40.46 -28.84
CA VAL A 424 6.40 39.89 -29.75
C VAL A 424 7.00 38.65 -29.12
#